data_b1acf13ed2462e1849cccb9b295ad300
#
_entry.id   b1acf13ed2462e1849cccb9b295ad300
#
_cell.length_a   1.000
_cell.length_b   1.000
_cell.length_c   1.000
_cell.angle_alpha   90.00
_cell.angle_beta   90.00
_cell.angle_gamma   90.00
#
_symmetry.space_group_name_H-M   'P 1'
#
loop_
_entity.id
_entity.type
_entity.pdbx_description
1 polymer ?
#
loop_
_entity_poly.entity_id
_entity_poly.type
_entity_poly.pdbx_seq_one_letter_code
_entity_poly.pdbx_strand_id
1 'polypeptide(L)'
;MTPEIALLLIQDGISTGAIYVLVGLGIVLIFLVTRVIFVPFGDVMGYAALTLAALQMKQMPGTIWLVLTLALMATVMEFYSLLRQGQGRRLPRALALYGLLPLLPALLVFIAAGHELPMWLAIVLACAIILPISPLLYRVAFRPLADASVLVLLIVAVAVHFAISGLALVFFGPEGFRTEPMTRAFFNLGPIGVSGQSILIVASSALISLFLFVFFERTLTGKALRATAVNRIGARLVGIMPSTTGTIAFLLASALAGFSGILIGPVTTLYYDSGFLIGLKAFVGAIIGGLVSYPATAIGALMVGLLESNSSFVDSSLKEVFVFGALIPILVWQSIRKGSVEEEIEEEEREGRA
;
A
#
# COMPACT_ATOMS: atom_id res chain seq x y z
N MET A 1 -11.45 -33.56 -3.44
CA MET A 1 -11.96 -32.20 -3.55
C MET A 1 -13.19 -32.21 -4.44
N THR A 2 -14.35 -31.79 -3.98
CA THR A 2 -15.52 -31.66 -4.85
C THR A 2 -15.35 -30.44 -5.76
N PRO A 3 -15.92 -30.42 -6.98
CA PRO A 3 -15.83 -29.26 -7.86
C PRO A 3 -16.34 -27.96 -7.23
N GLU A 4 -17.35 -28.05 -6.38
CA GLU A 4 -17.92 -26.93 -5.64
C GLU A 4 -16.92 -26.31 -4.66
N ILE A 5 -16.19 -27.12 -3.90
CA ILE A 5 -15.15 -26.64 -2.98
C ILE A 5 -14.01 -25.96 -3.76
N ALA A 6 -13.60 -26.54 -4.88
CA ALA A 6 -12.58 -25.93 -5.72
C ALA A 6 -13.00 -24.55 -6.24
N LEU A 7 -14.25 -24.40 -6.67
CA LEU A 7 -14.80 -23.10 -7.12
C LEU A 7 -14.87 -22.08 -5.98
N LEU A 8 -15.27 -22.49 -4.78
CA LEU A 8 -15.27 -21.60 -3.60
C LEU A 8 -13.87 -21.11 -3.23
N LEU A 9 -12.87 -22.00 -3.28
CA LEU A 9 -11.47 -21.63 -3.02
C LEU A 9 -10.89 -20.70 -4.08
N ILE A 10 -11.26 -20.92 -5.34
CA ILE A 10 -10.85 -19.99 -6.43
C ILE A 10 -11.50 -18.62 -6.21
N GLN A 11 -12.79 -18.57 -5.87
CA GLN A 11 -13.48 -17.30 -5.59
C GLN A 11 -12.85 -16.55 -4.42
N ASP A 12 -12.57 -17.23 -3.32
CA ASP A 12 -11.93 -16.67 -2.12
C ASP A 12 -10.51 -16.18 -2.46
N GLY A 13 -9.74 -17.03 -3.16
CA GLY A 13 -8.39 -16.69 -3.60
C GLY A 13 -8.33 -15.49 -4.56
N ILE A 14 -9.30 -15.36 -5.48
CA ILE A 14 -9.41 -14.18 -6.37
C ILE A 14 -9.76 -12.93 -5.55
N SER A 15 -10.70 -13.03 -4.60
CA SER A 15 -11.09 -11.89 -3.76
C SER A 15 -9.94 -11.40 -2.88
N THR A 16 -9.25 -12.31 -2.22
CA THR A 16 -8.06 -12.01 -1.40
C THR A 16 -6.92 -11.50 -2.26
N GLY A 17 -6.66 -12.17 -3.39
CA GLY A 17 -5.65 -11.76 -4.36
C GLY A 17 -5.90 -10.37 -4.95
N ALA A 18 -7.16 -9.98 -5.17
CA ALA A 18 -7.52 -8.64 -5.62
C ALA A 18 -7.14 -7.54 -4.62
N ILE A 19 -7.21 -7.82 -3.31
CA ILE A 19 -6.71 -6.92 -2.28
C ILE A 19 -5.17 -6.86 -2.34
N TYR A 20 -4.51 -8.01 -2.49
CA TYR A 20 -3.05 -8.06 -2.63
C TYR A 20 -2.55 -7.35 -3.89
N VAL A 21 -3.35 -7.31 -4.98
CA VAL A 21 -3.04 -6.49 -6.15
C VAL A 21 -2.94 -5.01 -5.78
N LEU A 22 -3.93 -4.45 -5.09
CA LEU A 22 -3.92 -3.04 -4.70
C LEU A 22 -2.74 -2.70 -3.79
N VAL A 23 -2.49 -3.54 -2.80
CA VAL A 23 -1.36 -3.38 -1.86
C VAL A 23 -0.03 -3.51 -2.60
N GLY A 24 0.12 -4.53 -3.43
CA GLY A 24 1.35 -4.77 -4.22
C GLY A 24 1.64 -3.65 -5.21
N LEU A 25 0.61 -3.12 -5.90
CA LEU A 25 0.76 -1.97 -6.79
C LEU A 25 1.24 -0.72 -6.04
N GLY A 26 0.74 -0.50 -4.82
CA GLY A 26 1.19 0.60 -3.98
C GLY A 26 2.65 0.46 -3.52
N ILE A 27 3.07 -0.75 -3.14
CA ILE A 27 4.44 -1.06 -2.75
C ILE A 27 5.39 -0.85 -3.95
N VAL A 28 5.04 -1.39 -5.12
CA VAL A 28 5.84 -1.24 -6.36
C VAL A 28 5.94 0.22 -6.78
N LEU A 29 4.85 1.00 -6.65
CA LEU A 29 4.86 2.43 -6.95
C LEU A 29 5.88 3.19 -6.12
N ILE A 30 5.89 2.98 -4.79
CA ILE A 30 6.87 3.62 -3.92
C ILE A 30 8.29 3.16 -4.27
N PHE A 31 8.49 1.86 -4.43
CA PHE A 31 9.81 1.29 -4.71
C PHE A 31 10.41 1.82 -6.00
N LEU A 32 9.65 1.85 -7.09
CA LEU A 32 10.11 2.36 -8.39
C LEU A 32 10.59 3.81 -8.33
N VAL A 33 9.83 4.67 -7.64
CA VAL A 33 10.11 6.11 -7.61
C VAL A 33 11.18 6.47 -6.58
N THR A 34 11.19 5.79 -5.41
CA THR A 34 12.00 6.20 -4.26
C THR A 34 13.07 5.19 -3.85
N ARG A 35 13.03 3.97 -4.38
CA ARG A 35 13.86 2.83 -3.97
C ARG A 35 13.63 2.39 -2.52
N VAL A 36 12.54 2.86 -1.89
CA VAL A 36 12.14 2.47 -0.55
C VAL A 36 11.27 1.22 -0.62
N ILE A 37 11.66 0.16 0.07
CA ILE A 37 10.78 -0.98 0.37
C ILE A 37 9.92 -0.55 1.55
N PHE A 38 8.71 -0.04 1.25
CA PHE A 38 7.85 0.56 2.26
C PHE A 38 7.06 -0.51 3.04
N VAL A 39 7.73 -1.15 3.98
CA VAL A 39 7.15 -2.16 4.89
C VAL A 39 5.88 -1.65 5.61
N PRO A 40 5.80 -0.37 6.08
CA PRO A 40 4.62 0.13 6.78
C PRO A 40 3.36 0.27 5.90
N PHE A 41 3.41 -0.08 4.62
CA PHE A 41 2.25 -0.01 3.74
C PHE A 41 1.05 -0.78 4.29
N GLY A 42 1.30 -2.01 4.77
CA GLY A 42 0.28 -2.84 5.38
C GLY A 42 -0.30 -2.23 6.66
N ASP A 43 0.54 -1.58 7.48
CA ASP A 43 0.07 -0.91 8.69
C ASP A 43 -0.87 0.25 8.34
N VAL A 44 -0.52 1.09 7.34
CA VAL A 44 -1.38 2.18 6.87
C VAL A 44 -2.72 1.64 6.37
N MET A 45 -2.72 0.49 5.69
CA MET A 45 -3.94 -0.22 5.30
C MET A 45 -4.73 -0.68 6.54
N GLY A 46 -4.07 -1.26 7.55
CA GLY A 46 -4.68 -1.65 8.82
C GLY A 46 -5.33 -0.48 9.54
N TYR A 47 -4.62 0.67 9.61
CA TYR A 47 -5.18 1.90 10.16
C TYR A 47 -6.45 2.37 9.43
N ALA A 48 -6.56 2.18 8.13
CA ALA A 48 -7.76 2.53 7.37
C ALA A 48 -8.96 1.70 7.80
N ALA A 49 -8.79 0.39 7.91
CA ALA A 49 -9.86 -0.51 8.35
C ALA A 49 -10.25 -0.27 9.81
N LEU A 50 -9.27 -0.12 10.72
CA LEU A 50 -9.50 0.16 12.14
C LEU A 50 -10.16 1.53 12.33
N THR A 51 -9.80 2.54 11.54
CA THR A 51 -10.46 3.85 11.55
C THR A 51 -11.92 3.74 11.13
N LEU A 52 -12.21 3.01 10.05
CA LEU A 52 -13.59 2.78 9.61
C LEU A 52 -14.39 2.03 10.68
N ALA A 53 -13.81 0.99 11.29
CA ALA A 53 -14.45 0.24 12.38
C ALA A 53 -14.77 1.14 13.57
N ALA A 54 -13.83 1.97 14.01
CA ALA A 54 -14.04 2.92 15.12
C ALA A 54 -15.16 3.92 14.81
N LEU A 55 -15.23 4.46 13.58
CA LEU A 55 -16.32 5.34 13.16
C LEU A 55 -17.68 4.64 13.16
N GLN A 56 -17.75 3.38 12.70
CA GLN A 56 -18.98 2.59 12.74
C GLN A 56 -19.45 2.30 14.18
N MET A 57 -18.49 2.12 15.10
CA MET A 57 -18.76 1.93 16.53
C MET A 57 -19.01 3.25 17.27
N LYS A 58 -19.08 4.39 16.57
CA LYS A 58 -19.23 5.74 17.15
C LYS A 58 -18.11 6.09 18.13
N GLN A 59 -16.94 5.53 17.93
CA GLN A 59 -15.76 5.78 18.74
C GLN A 59 -14.80 6.74 18.03
N MET A 60 -14.01 7.45 18.83
CA MET A 60 -12.98 8.34 18.29
C MET A 60 -11.79 7.52 17.82
N PRO A 61 -11.46 7.52 16.50
CA PRO A 61 -10.35 6.73 16.00
C PRO A 61 -9.01 7.32 16.43
N GLY A 62 -8.12 6.50 16.96
CA GLY A 62 -6.79 6.93 17.39
C GLY A 62 -5.89 7.41 16.27
N THR A 63 -6.25 7.15 15.02
CA THR A 63 -5.59 7.66 13.80
C THR A 63 -5.46 9.19 13.79
N ILE A 64 -6.39 9.92 14.46
CA ILE A 64 -6.31 11.37 14.63
C ILE A 64 -4.99 11.75 15.30
N TRP A 65 -4.63 11.08 16.39
CA TRP A 65 -3.40 11.34 17.13
C TRP A 65 -2.15 11.01 16.31
N LEU A 66 -2.19 9.93 15.51
CA LEU A 66 -1.11 9.60 14.59
C LEU A 66 -0.89 10.71 13.57
N VAL A 67 -1.96 11.20 12.93
CA VAL A 67 -1.86 12.29 11.93
C VAL A 67 -1.36 13.57 12.57
N LEU A 68 -1.86 13.93 13.76
CA LEU A 68 -1.41 15.11 14.48
C LEU A 68 0.08 15.07 14.82
N THR A 69 0.56 13.94 15.36
CA THR A 69 1.98 13.78 15.73
C THR A 69 2.87 13.82 14.50
N LEU A 70 2.51 13.12 13.43
CA LEU A 70 3.28 13.13 12.17
C LEU A 70 3.27 14.52 11.50
N ALA A 71 2.14 15.21 11.51
CA ALA A 71 2.03 16.58 10.98
C ALA A 71 2.90 17.56 11.76
N LEU A 72 2.90 17.48 13.10
CA LEU A 72 3.77 18.27 13.94
C LEU A 72 5.25 18.00 13.66
N MET A 73 5.66 16.73 13.63
CA MET A 73 7.04 16.35 13.34
C MET A 73 7.48 16.84 11.96
N ALA A 74 6.66 16.64 10.92
CA ALA A 74 6.96 17.07 9.56
C ALA A 74 7.06 18.59 9.45
N THR A 75 6.17 19.32 10.13
CA THR A 75 6.17 20.81 10.17
C THR A 75 7.43 21.32 10.85
N VAL A 76 7.81 20.78 12.02
CA VAL A 76 9.02 21.17 12.74
C VAL A 76 10.28 20.90 11.91
N MET A 77 10.36 19.73 11.28
CA MET A 77 11.51 19.37 10.42
C MET A 77 11.61 20.28 9.18
N GLU A 78 10.48 20.61 8.54
CA GLU A 78 10.49 21.49 7.38
C GLU A 78 10.84 22.92 7.80
N PHE A 79 10.29 23.40 8.91
CA PHE A 79 10.58 24.71 9.48
C PHE A 79 12.09 24.86 9.77
N TYR A 80 12.68 23.89 10.48
CA TYR A 80 14.10 23.87 10.76
C TYR A 80 14.96 23.85 9.48
N SER A 81 14.58 23.03 8.50
CA SER A 81 15.28 22.93 7.21
C SER A 81 15.25 24.26 6.44
N LEU A 82 14.10 24.94 6.37
CA LEU A 82 13.94 26.20 5.66
C LEU A 82 14.68 27.36 6.34
N LEU A 83 14.69 27.39 7.68
CA LEU A 83 15.45 28.40 8.43
C LEU A 83 16.95 28.23 8.17
N ARG A 84 17.45 26.98 8.21
CA ARG A 84 18.86 26.70 7.95
C ARG A 84 19.32 27.05 6.53
N GLN A 85 18.39 26.97 5.57
CA GLN A 85 18.64 27.34 4.16
C GLN A 85 18.38 28.83 3.84
N GLY A 86 17.95 29.63 4.82
CA GLY A 86 17.63 31.04 4.60
C GLY A 86 16.38 31.29 3.73
N GLN A 87 15.53 30.26 3.53
CA GLN A 87 14.36 30.32 2.65
C GLN A 87 13.05 30.68 3.40
N GLY A 88 13.08 31.68 4.26
CA GLY A 88 11.95 32.10 5.09
C GLY A 88 10.64 32.40 4.32
N ARG A 89 10.73 32.83 3.05
CA ARG A 89 9.56 33.09 2.20
C ARG A 89 8.72 31.83 1.92
N ARG A 90 9.27 30.63 2.09
CA ARG A 90 8.56 29.35 1.88
C ARG A 90 7.88 28.81 3.15
N LEU A 91 8.11 29.44 4.31
CA LEU A 91 7.53 29.03 5.59
C LEU A 91 5.99 28.92 5.57
N PRO A 92 5.21 29.92 5.07
CA PRO A 92 3.77 29.83 5.06
C PRO A 92 3.25 28.68 4.19
N ARG A 93 3.92 28.38 3.08
CA ARG A 93 3.58 27.24 2.22
C ARG A 93 3.88 25.91 2.91
N ALA A 94 4.99 25.81 3.63
CA ALA A 94 5.34 24.61 4.39
C ALA A 94 4.36 24.36 5.52
N LEU A 95 3.98 25.39 6.28
CA LEU A 95 2.96 25.30 7.33
C LEU A 95 1.59 24.89 6.77
N ALA A 96 1.20 25.43 5.63
CA ALA A 96 -0.04 25.04 4.97
C ALA A 96 -0.03 23.56 4.54
N LEU A 97 1.08 23.07 3.97
CA LEU A 97 1.15 21.75 3.36
C LEU A 97 1.34 20.64 4.41
N TYR A 98 2.18 20.84 5.41
CA TYR A 98 2.51 19.83 6.43
C TYR A 98 1.76 20.01 7.74
N GLY A 99 1.29 21.23 8.04
CA GLY A 99 0.49 21.54 9.22
C GLY A 99 -1.02 21.52 8.90
N LEU A 100 -1.51 22.56 8.21
CA LEU A 100 -2.95 22.78 8.03
C LEU A 100 -3.64 21.71 7.19
N LEU A 101 -3.05 21.30 6.08
CA LEU A 101 -3.68 20.34 5.15
C LEU A 101 -3.99 18.98 5.80
N PRO A 102 -3.06 18.34 6.56
CA PRO A 102 -3.35 17.12 7.29
C PRO A 102 -4.32 17.28 8.46
N LEU A 103 -4.39 18.49 9.03
CA LEU A 103 -5.32 18.79 10.13
C LEU A 103 -6.79 18.82 9.68
N LEU A 104 -7.08 19.18 8.43
CA LEU A 104 -8.45 19.26 7.92
C LEU A 104 -9.18 17.91 8.03
N PRO A 105 -8.68 16.78 7.47
CA PRO A 105 -9.34 15.50 7.63
C PRO A 105 -9.37 15.04 9.10
N ALA A 106 -8.34 15.32 9.89
CA ALA A 106 -8.32 14.98 11.30
C ALA A 106 -9.43 15.72 12.07
N LEU A 107 -9.63 17.00 11.79
CA LEU A 107 -10.71 17.82 12.39
C LEU A 107 -12.10 17.31 11.94
N LEU A 108 -12.27 16.99 10.65
CA LEU A 108 -13.54 16.46 10.16
C LEU A 108 -13.91 15.14 10.83
N VAL A 109 -12.94 14.24 10.97
CA VAL A 109 -13.13 12.97 11.67
C VAL A 109 -13.39 13.18 13.16
N PHE A 110 -12.71 14.15 13.81
CA PHE A 110 -12.95 14.49 15.19
C PHE A 110 -14.39 14.99 15.44
N ILE A 111 -14.90 15.86 14.56
CA ILE A 111 -16.28 16.37 14.65
C ILE A 111 -17.30 15.26 14.36
N ALA A 112 -17.00 14.38 13.43
CA ALA A 112 -17.89 13.30 13.02
C ALA A 112 -17.91 12.11 14.02
N ALA A 113 -16.84 11.93 14.79
CA ALA A 113 -16.76 10.87 15.79
C ALA A 113 -17.86 11.02 16.86
N GLY A 114 -18.46 9.89 17.24
CA GLY A 114 -19.58 9.86 18.20
C GLY A 114 -20.97 10.04 17.58
N HIS A 115 -21.07 10.40 16.30
CA HIS A 115 -22.34 10.54 15.58
C HIS A 115 -22.65 9.30 14.73
N GLU A 116 -23.94 9.15 14.41
CA GLU A 116 -24.37 8.16 13.42
C GLU A 116 -24.00 8.64 12.01
N LEU A 117 -23.07 7.95 11.36
CA LEU A 117 -22.62 8.31 10.03
C LEU A 117 -23.21 7.35 9.00
N PRO A 118 -23.71 7.83 7.86
CA PRO A 118 -24.00 6.96 6.74
C PRO A 118 -22.70 6.31 6.24
N MET A 119 -22.78 5.05 5.81
CA MET A 119 -21.63 4.22 5.42
C MET A 119 -20.68 4.94 4.45
N TRP A 120 -21.24 5.59 3.41
CA TRP A 120 -20.45 6.30 2.42
C TRP A 120 -19.62 7.45 3.03
N LEU A 121 -20.17 8.17 4.04
CA LEU A 121 -19.47 9.26 4.69
C LEU A 121 -18.36 8.75 5.62
N ALA A 122 -18.62 7.65 6.34
CA ALA A 122 -17.59 6.98 7.15
C ALA A 122 -16.42 6.52 6.29
N ILE A 123 -16.68 5.96 5.10
CA ILE A 123 -15.66 5.56 4.13
C ILE A 123 -14.83 6.77 3.65
N VAL A 124 -15.50 7.86 3.25
CA VAL A 124 -14.81 9.07 2.77
C VAL A 124 -13.94 9.68 3.86
N LEU A 125 -14.44 9.75 5.10
CA LEU A 125 -13.68 10.27 6.23
C LEU A 125 -12.48 9.37 6.59
N ALA A 126 -12.68 8.05 6.59
CA ALA A 126 -11.59 7.09 6.81
C ALA A 126 -10.52 7.21 5.72
N CYS A 127 -10.88 7.29 4.44
CA CYS A 127 -9.93 7.55 3.36
C CYS A 127 -9.21 8.89 3.54
N ALA A 128 -9.93 9.95 3.87
CA ALA A 128 -9.38 11.30 3.96
C ALA A 128 -8.32 11.41 5.07
N ILE A 129 -8.52 10.78 6.23
CA ILE A 129 -7.56 10.84 7.34
C ILE A 129 -6.33 9.96 7.09
N ILE A 130 -6.47 8.89 6.30
CA ILE A 130 -5.34 8.02 5.93
C ILE A 130 -4.43 8.67 4.90
N LEU A 131 -5.01 9.46 3.98
CA LEU A 131 -4.30 10.04 2.85
C LEU A 131 -3.00 10.77 3.20
N PRO A 132 -2.91 11.60 4.26
CA PRO A 132 -1.68 12.30 4.62
C PRO A 132 -0.63 11.43 5.31
N ILE A 133 -0.95 10.23 5.81
CA ILE A 133 -0.04 9.44 6.65
C ILE A 133 1.25 9.07 5.91
N SER A 134 1.14 8.43 4.74
CA SER A 134 2.35 8.00 4.02
C SER A 134 3.21 9.17 3.51
N PRO A 135 2.66 10.30 2.97
CA PRO A 135 3.46 11.49 2.65
C PRO A 135 4.15 12.12 3.86
N LEU A 136 3.51 12.14 5.02
CA LEU A 136 4.11 12.63 6.26
C LEU A 136 5.25 11.70 6.72
N LEU A 137 5.06 10.39 6.68
CA LEU A 137 6.11 9.40 6.95
C LEU A 137 7.28 9.55 5.98
N TYR A 138 6.99 9.76 4.69
CA TYR A 138 8.03 10.03 3.71
C TYR A 138 8.85 11.26 4.10
N ARG A 139 8.18 12.35 4.49
CA ARG A 139 8.87 13.59 4.89
C ARG A 139 9.72 13.42 6.13
N VAL A 140 9.21 12.68 7.13
CA VAL A 140 9.87 12.53 8.44
C VAL A 140 11.01 11.50 8.38
N ALA A 141 10.75 10.32 7.83
CA ALA A 141 11.67 9.19 7.94
C ALA A 141 12.53 8.97 6.69
N PHE A 142 11.97 9.10 5.46
CA PHE A 142 12.65 8.63 4.24
C PHE A 142 13.32 9.75 3.44
N ARG A 143 12.70 10.93 3.34
CA ARG A 143 13.25 12.05 2.55
C ARG A 143 14.63 12.51 3.04
N PRO A 144 14.94 12.55 4.34
CA PRO A 144 16.28 12.88 4.82
C PRO A 144 17.34 11.86 4.40
N LEU A 145 16.93 10.62 4.15
CA LEU A 145 17.78 9.48 3.80
C LEU A 145 17.66 9.11 2.30
N ALA A 146 17.18 10.02 1.45
CA ALA A 146 16.89 9.72 0.05
C ALA A 146 18.09 9.24 -0.78
N ASP A 147 19.30 9.58 -0.36
CA ASP A 147 20.55 9.18 -1.01
C ASP A 147 21.25 8.00 -0.27
N ALA A 148 20.61 7.43 0.75
CA ALA A 148 21.12 6.25 1.46
C ALA A 148 20.94 4.96 0.63
N SER A 149 21.65 3.91 1.03
CA SER A 149 21.49 2.59 0.41
C SER A 149 20.11 2.00 0.67
N VAL A 150 19.65 1.12 -0.24
CA VAL A 150 18.35 0.42 -0.11
C VAL A 150 18.27 -0.34 1.22
N LEU A 151 19.38 -0.89 1.70
CA LEU A 151 19.44 -1.58 2.99
C LEU A 151 19.15 -0.65 4.17
N VAL A 152 19.73 0.56 4.18
CA VAL A 152 19.45 1.56 5.23
C VAL A 152 17.98 1.98 5.18
N LEU A 153 17.43 2.22 3.98
CA LEU A 153 16.02 2.55 3.81
C LEU A 153 15.09 1.43 4.29
N LEU A 154 15.48 0.17 4.10
CA LEU A 154 14.74 -1.00 4.60
C LEU A 154 14.75 -1.07 6.13
N ILE A 155 15.93 -0.85 6.77
CA ILE A 155 16.03 -0.83 8.23
C ILE A 155 15.13 0.27 8.82
N VAL A 156 15.13 1.45 8.21
CA VAL A 156 14.25 2.55 8.63
C VAL A 156 12.77 2.19 8.41
N ALA A 157 12.43 1.53 7.30
CA ALA A 157 11.06 1.09 7.04
C ALA A 157 10.57 0.09 8.11
N VAL A 158 11.42 -0.86 8.52
CA VAL A 158 11.10 -1.80 9.60
C VAL A 158 10.95 -1.07 10.94
N ALA A 159 11.83 -0.12 11.25
CA ALA A 159 11.72 0.68 12.48
C ALA A 159 10.42 1.50 12.51
N VAL A 160 10.03 2.11 11.38
CA VAL A 160 8.75 2.83 11.25
C VAL A 160 7.57 1.88 11.40
N HIS A 161 7.64 0.66 10.84
CA HIS A 161 6.62 -0.36 11.04
C HIS A 161 6.39 -0.64 12.53
N PHE A 162 7.44 -0.97 13.29
CA PHE A 162 7.30 -1.22 14.73
C PHE A 162 6.75 -0.01 15.49
N ALA A 163 7.16 1.20 15.14
CA ALA A 163 6.63 2.40 15.78
C ALA A 163 5.12 2.58 15.50
N ILE A 164 4.69 2.39 14.25
CA ILE A 164 3.28 2.56 13.85
C ILE A 164 2.42 1.42 14.41
N SER A 165 2.89 0.19 14.36
CA SER A 165 2.20 -0.97 14.91
C SER A 165 2.06 -0.87 16.43
N GLY A 166 3.13 -0.43 17.14
CA GLY A 166 3.06 -0.14 18.57
C GLY A 166 2.06 0.97 18.92
N LEU A 167 2.00 2.04 18.11
CA LEU A 167 0.98 3.08 18.26
C LEU A 167 -0.44 2.56 17.97
N ALA A 168 -0.60 1.65 16.99
CA ALA A 168 -1.88 1.03 16.71
C ALA A 168 -2.40 0.23 17.91
N LEU A 169 -1.52 -0.52 18.59
CA LEU A 169 -1.86 -1.21 19.84
C LEU A 169 -2.34 -0.24 20.93
N VAL A 170 -1.67 0.91 21.08
CA VAL A 170 -2.07 1.94 22.07
C VAL A 170 -3.41 2.58 21.72
N PHE A 171 -3.67 2.81 20.42
CA PHE A 171 -4.83 3.55 19.96
C PHE A 171 -6.09 2.68 19.83
N PHE A 172 -5.96 1.44 19.39
CA PHE A 172 -7.08 0.55 19.11
C PHE A 172 -7.16 -0.64 20.08
N GLY A 173 -6.09 -0.89 20.83
CA GLY A 173 -6.02 -2.04 21.74
C GLY A 173 -5.67 -3.35 21.03
N PRO A 174 -5.63 -4.47 21.80
CA PRO A 174 -5.30 -5.79 21.28
C PRO A 174 -6.49 -6.51 20.61
N GLU A 175 -7.68 -5.94 20.68
CA GLU A 175 -8.92 -6.54 20.19
C GLU A 175 -8.97 -6.51 18.66
N GLY A 176 -9.62 -7.53 18.08
CA GLY A 176 -9.85 -7.60 16.64
C GLY A 176 -11.13 -6.86 16.25
N PHE A 177 -11.06 -6.08 15.18
CA PHE A 177 -12.18 -5.33 14.63
C PHE A 177 -12.58 -5.86 13.25
N ARG A 178 -13.87 -5.84 12.98
CA ARG A 178 -14.42 -6.14 11.67
C ARG A 178 -15.44 -5.09 11.30
N THR A 179 -15.37 -4.59 10.08
CA THR A 179 -16.31 -3.56 9.60
C THR A 179 -17.57 -4.20 9.02
N GLU A 180 -18.66 -3.43 8.96
CA GLU A 180 -19.84 -3.86 8.24
C GLU A 180 -19.57 -3.94 6.73
N PRO A 181 -20.16 -4.92 6.02
CA PRO A 181 -20.02 -5.02 4.57
C PRO A 181 -20.71 -3.84 3.88
N MET A 182 -20.10 -3.34 2.81
CA MET A 182 -20.66 -2.25 2.00
C MET A 182 -21.92 -2.67 1.25
N THR A 183 -22.06 -3.97 0.96
CA THR A 183 -23.23 -4.55 0.35
C THR A 183 -23.56 -5.89 0.99
N ARG A 184 -24.84 -6.11 1.23
CA ARG A 184 -25.39 -7.39 1.76
C ARG A 184 -25.95 -8.26 0.62
N ALA A 185 -25.80 -7.83 -0.63
CA ALA A 185 -26.27 -8.61 -1.78
C ALA A 185 -25.54 -9.96 -1.84
N PHE A 186 -26.28 -10.98 -2.24
CA PHE A 186 -25.75 -12.31 -2.41
C PHE A 186 -26.26 -12.87 -3.75
N PHE A 187 -25.34 -13.34 -4.58
CA PHE A 187 -25.64 -13.80 -5.93
C PHE A 187 -25.35 -15.30 -6.03
N ASN A 188 -26.31 -16.06 -6.51
CA ASN A 188 -26.11 -17.48 -6.79
C ASN A 188 -25.64 -17.65 -8.24
N LEU A 189 -24.39 -18.02 -8.42
CA LEU A 189 -23.76 -18.33 -9.71
C LEU A 189 -23.66 -19.86 -9.85
N GLY A 190 -24.77 -20.50 -10.26
CA GLY A 190 -24.85 -21.95 -10.34
C GLY A 190 -24.76 -22.60 -8.95
N PRO A 191 -23.79 -23.51 -8.69
CA PRO A 191 -23.68 -24.24 -7.43
C PRO A 191 -23.03 -23.42 -6.30
N ILE A 192 -22.50 -22.23 -6.60
CA ILE A 192 -21.81 -21.39 -5.62
C ILE A 192 -22.52 -20.05 -5.41
N GLY A 193 -22.50 -19.62 -4.14
CA GLY A 193 -22.96 -18.29 -3.76
C GLY A 193 -21.82 -17.31 -3.66
N VAL A 194 -21.93 -16.18 -4.35
CA VAL A 194 -20.91 -15.11 -4.35
C VAL A 194 -21.45 -13.92 -3.56
N SER A 195 -20.69 -13.46 -2.56
CA SER A 195 -21.06 -12.27 -1.81
C SER A 195 -20.87 -11.03 -2.69
N GLY A 196 -21.79 -10.06 -2.59
CA GLY A 196 -21.65 -8.78 -3.26
C GLY A 196 -20.37 -8.03 -2.83
N GLN A 197 -19.90 -8.25 -1.59
CA GLN A 197 -18.63 -7.70 -1.11
C GLN A 197 -17.43 -8.24 -1.90
N SER A 198 -17.37 -9.53 -2.21
CA SER A 198 -16.31 -10.13 -3.04
C SER A 198 -16.31 -9.57 -4.46
N ILE A 199 -17.50 -9.39 -5.06
CA ILE A 199 -17.64 -8.77 -6.38
C ILE A 199 -17.14 -7.31 -6.33
N LEU A 200 -17.50 -6.58 -5.29
CA LEU A 200 -17.09 -5.19 -5.10
C LEU A 200 -15.56 -5.08 -4.93
N ILE A 201 -14.93 -5.99 -4.20
CA ILE A 201 -13.47 -6.04 -4.05
C ILE A 201 -12.79 -6.23 -5.40
N VAL A 202 -13.19 -7.25 -6.16
CA VAL A 202 -12.58 -7.55 -7.46
C VAL A 202 -12.81 -6.42 -8.45
N ALA A 203 -14.05 -5.91 -8.55
CA ALA A 203 -14.40 -4.81 -9.42
C ALA A 203 -13.64 -3.52 -9.07
N SER A 204 -13.56 -3.17 -7.79
CA SER A 204 -12.80 -2.01 -7.32
C SER A 204 -11.30 -2.15 -7.59
N SER A 205 -10.73 -3.34 -7.34
CA SER A 205 -9.32 -3.60 -7.63
C SER A 205 -9.01 -3.47 -9.12
N ALA A 206 -9.86 -4.03 -9.98
CA ALA A 206 -9.71 -3.90 -11.43
C ALA A 206 -9.84 -2.44 -11.89
N LEU A 207 -10.84 -1.71 -11.38
CA LEU A 207 -11.08 -0.30 -11.71
C LEU A 207 -9.91 0.59 -11.28
N ILE A 208 -9.41 0.41 -10.05
CA ILE A 208 -8.28 1.18 -9.52
C ILE A 208 -7.00 0.84 -10.28
N SER A 209 -6.77 -0.43 -10.62
CA SER A 209 -5.61 -0.85 -11.44
C SER A 209 -5.66 -0.21 -12.83
N LEU A 210 -6.84 -0.20 -13.47
CA LEU A 210 -7.06 0.46 -14.76
C LEU A 210 -6.85 1.98 -14.65
N PHE A 211 -7.38 2.60 -13.59
CA PHE A 211 -7.16 4.03 -13.32
C PHE A 211 -5.68 4.36 -13.18
N LEU A 212 -4.93 3.57 -12.43
CA LEU A 212 -3.46 3.76 -12.30
C LEU A 212 -2.76 3.61 -13.64
N PHE A 213 -3.12 2.60 -14.44
CA PHE A 213 -2.57 2.42 -15.78
C PHE A 213 -2.79 3.67 -16.65
N VAL A 214 -4.04 4.15 -16.72
CA VAL A 214 -4.39 5.38 -17.47
C VAL A 214 -3.67 6.61 -16.91
N PHE A 215 -3.59 6.74 -15.57
CA PHE A 215 -2.89 7.83 -14.91
C PHE A 215 -1.42 7.87 -15.32
N PHE A 216 -0.70 6.75 -15.30
CA PHE A 216 0.71 6.69 -15.69
C PHE A 216 0.92 6.92 -17.19
N GLU A 217 0.00 6.49 -18.05
CA GLU A 217 0.13 6.66 -19.51
C GLU A 217 -0.27 8.07 -19.99
N ARG A 218 -1.30 8.65 -19.41
CA ARG A 218 -1.96 9.84 -19.96
C ARG A 218 -1.67 11.14 -19.23
N THR A 219 -1.24 11.10 -17.94
CA THR A 219 -1.03 12.33 -17.18
C THR A 219 0.44 12.77 -17.15
N LEU A 220 0.68 14.09 -17.07
CA LEU A 220 2.03 14.63 -16.92
C LEU A 220 2.68 14.20 -15.61
N THR A 221 1.91 14.11 -14.53
CA THR A 221 2.40 13.64 -13.22
C THR A 221 2.81 12.18 -13.30
N GLY A 222 2.01 11.32 -13.95
CA GLY A 222 2.36 9.91 -14.16
C GLY A 222 3.64 9.74 -14.97
N LYS A 223 3.79 10.52 -16.05
CA LYS A 223 5.03 10.54 -16.86
C LYS A 223 6.23 11.03 -16.04
N ALA A 224 6.08 12.04 -15.17
CA ALA A 224 7.14 12.52 -14.29
C ALA A 224 7.56 11.46 -13.26
N LEU A 225 6.60 10.71 -12.69
CA LEU A 225 6.87 9.57 -11.81
C LEU A 225 7.68 8.49 -12.53
N ARG A 226 7.29 8.11 -13.76
CA ARG A 226 8.05 7.13 -14.58
C ARG A 226 9.45 7.64 -14.92
N ALA A 227 9.60 8.90 -15.33
CA ALA A 227 10.91 9.49 -15.62
C ALA A 227 11.83 9.40 -14.41
N THR A 228 11.32 9.69 -13.21
CA THR A 228 12.06 9.56 -11.94
C THR A 228 12.41 8.10 -11.62
N ALA A 229 11.52 7.17 -11.93
CA ALA A 229 11.73 5.73 -11.71
C ALA A 229 12.85 5.17 -12.60
N VAL A 230 12.91 5.58 -13.87
CA VAL A 230 13.92 5.15 -14.83
C VAL A 230 15.29 5.78 -14.53
N ASN A 231 15.34 7.10 -14.39
CA ASN A 231 16.60 7.81 -14.13
C ASN A 231 16.37 9.08 -13.29
N ARG A 232 16.70 9.01 -11.99
CA ARG A 232 16.55 10.14 -11.04
C ARG A 232 17.43 11.33 -11.38
N ILE A 233 18.65 11.09 -11.91
CA ILE A 233 19.58 12.16 -12.28
C ILE A 233 19.08 12.85 -13.55
N GLY A 234 18.72 12.08 -14.58
CA GLY A 234 18.15 12.61 -15.82
C GLY A 234 16.85 13.39 -15.57
N ALA A 235 15.98 12.91 -14.68
CA ALA A 235 14.76 13.61 -14.29
C ALA A 235 15.07 15.00 -13.66
N ARG A 236 16.08 15.10 -12.79
CA ARG A 236 16.52 16.38 -12.22
C ARG A 236 17.01 17.36 -13.29
N LEU A 237 17.75 16.89 -14.29
CA LEU A 237 18.28 17.73 -15.37
C LEU A 237 17.18 18.37 -16.22
N VAL A 238 16.03 17.68 -16.37
CA VAL A 238 14.86 18.23 -17.08
C VAL A 238 13.85 18.92 -16.15
N GLY A 239 14.25 19.24 -14.92
CA GLY A 239 13.43 20.00 -13.96
C GLY A 239 12.44 19.21 -13.13
N ILE A 240 12.43 17.87 -13.21
CA ILE A 240 11.58 17.02 -12.37
C ILE A 240 12.28 16.78 -11.03
N MET A 241 11.67 17.25 -9.94
CA MET A 241 12.23 17.10 -8.59
C MET A 241 11.88 15.74 -7.98
N PRO A 242 12.84 14.82 -7.70
CA PRO A 242 12.57 13.52 -7.10
C PRO A 242 11.90 13.58 -5.72
N SER A 243 12.10 14.66 -4.95
CA SER A 243 11.41 14.87 -3.68
C SER A 243 9.90 15.10 -3.87
N THR A 244 9.50 15.77 -4.94
CA THR A 244 8.08 16.01 -5.26
C THR A 244 7.44 14.73 -5.79
N THR A 245 8.08 14.03 -6.73
CA THR A 245 7.61 12.77 -7.26
C THR A 245 7.53 11.70 -6.16
N GLY A 246 8.49 11.66 -5.24
CA GLY A 246 8.43 10.82 -4.05
C GLY A 246 7.21 11.10 -3.18
N THR A 247 6.94 12.38 -2.86
CA THR A 247 5.74 12.77 -2.08
C THR A 247 4.45 12.33 -2.77
N ILE A 248 4.35 12.49 -4.10
CA ILE A 248 3.17 12.08 -4.88
C ILE A 248 3.04 10.55 -4.90
N ALA A 249 4.15 9.81 -5.03
CA ALA A 249 4.14 8.36 -4.97
C ALA A 249 3.60 7.86 -3.62
N PHE A 250 4.06 8.44 -2.51
CA PHE A 250 3.56 8.10 -1.18
C PHE A 250 2.10 8.53 -0.97
N LEU A 251 1.64 9.62 -1.59
CA LEU A 251 0.24 10.05 -1.54
C LEU A 251 -0.67 9.04 -2.26
N LEU A 252 -0.30 8.63 -3.47
CA LEU A 252 -1.05 7.61 -4.23
C LEU A 252 -1.04 6.27 -3.50
N ALA A 253 0.10 5.90 -2.93
CA ALA A 253 0.22 4.69 -2.13
C ALA A 253 -0.66 4.73 -0.87
N SER A 254 -0.75 5.88 -0.20
CA SER A 254 -1.66 6.06 0.95
C SER A 254 -3.14 5.93 0.55
N ALA A 255 -3.51 6.45 -0.63
CA ALA A 255 -4.83 6.26 -1.18
C ALA A 255 -5.13 4.77 -1.44
N LEU A 256 -4.18 4.05 -2.06
CA LEU A 256 -4.31 2.60 -2.28
C LEU A 256 -4.41 1.83 -0.97
N ALA A 257 -3.60 2.15 0.03
CA ALA A 257 -3.67 1.55 1.35
C ALA A 257 -5.03 1.81 2.02
N GLY A 258 -5.54 3.05 1.94
CA GLY A 258 -6.86 3.42 2.43
C GLY A 258 -7.97 2.58 1.80
N PHE A 259 -8.01 2.51 0.47
CA PHE A 259 -9.00 1.70 -0.25
C PHE A 259 -8.88 0.20 0.08
N SER A 260 -7.66 -0.34 0.10
CA SER A 260 -7.43 -1.75 0.42
C SER A 260 -7.91 -2.09 1.83
N GLY A 261 -7.64 -1.22 2.82
CA GLY A 261 -8.07 -1.41 4.20
C GLY A 261 -9.59 -1.38 4.35
N ILE A 262 -10.26 -0.48 3.64
CA ILE A 262 -11.72 -0.39 3.65
C ILE A 262 -12.36 -1.63 2.99
N LEU A 263 -11.77 -2.13 1.91
CA LEU A 263 -12.28 -3.30 1.20
C LEU A 263 -12.09 -4.60 1.99
N ILE A 264 -10.98 -4.75 2.71
CA ILE A 264 -10.65 -5.97 3.46
C ILE A 264 -11.39 -6.05 4.81
N GLY A 265 -11.69 -4.90 5.43
CA GLY A 265 -12.32 -4.84 6.76
C GLY A 265 -13.56 -5.69 6.95
N PRO A 266 -14.50 -5.79 5.98
CA PRO A 266 -15.67 -6.66 6.10
C PRO A 266 -15.36 -8.15 5.91
N VAL A 267 -14.23 -8.50 5.29
CA VAL A 267 -13.91 -9.88 4.92
C VAL A 267 -13.15 -10.60 6.04
N THR A 268 -12.23 -9.88 6.69
CA THR A 268 -11.40 -10.46 7.76
C THR A 268 -11.43 -9.61 9.02
N THR A 269 -11.21 -10.25 10.17
CA THR A 269 -10.99 -9.54 11.43
C THR A 269 -9.56 -9.01 11.45
N LEU A 270 -9.41 -7.71 11.67
CA LEU A 270 -8.13 -7.03 11.70
C LEU A 270 -7.77 -6.66 13.12
N TYR A 271 -6.56 -7.03 13.51
CA TYR A 271 -5.89 -6.61 14.73
C TYR A 271 -4.92 -5.48 14.42
N TYR A 272 -4.37 -4.86 15.42
CA TYR A 272 -3.40 -3.76 15.29
C TYR A 272 -2.18 -4.10 14.41
N ASP A 273 -1.77 -5.37 14.32
CA ASP A 273 -0.60 -5.89 13.59
C ASP A 273 -0.96 -6.64 12.29
N SER A 274 -2.23 -6.95 12.06
CA SER A 274 -2.68 -7.76 10.91
C SER A 274 -2.28 -7.15 9.56
N GLY A 275 -2.19 -5.82 9.50
CA GLY A 275 -1.78 -5.09 8.31
C GLY A 275 -0.42 -5.51 7.80
N PHE A 276 0.54 -5.76 8.69
CA PHE A 276 1.90 -6.16 8.33
C PHE A 276 1.92 -7.49 7.54
N LEU A 277 1.24 -8.53 8.05
CA LEU A 277 1.21 -9.84 7.39
C LEU A 277 0.55 -9.77 6.00
N ILE A 278 -0.53 -8.97 5.87
CA ILE A 278 -1.20 -8.76 4.58
C ILE A 278 -0.28 -8.00 3.62
N GLY A 279 0.40 -6.95 4.10
CA GLY A 279 1.39 -6.21 3.35
C GLY A 279 2.55 -7.09 2.89
N LEU A 280 3.03 -7.98 3.76
CA LEU A 280 4.11 -8.90 3.44
C LEU A 280 3.70 -9.92 2.35
N LYS A 281 2.48 -10.47 2.40
CA LYS A 281 1.95 -11.36 1.35
C LYS A 281 1.81 -10.64 0.01
N ALA A 282 1.32 -9.41 0.02
CA ALA A 282 1.26 -8.59 -1.19
C ALA A 282 2.65 -8.24 -1.73
N PHE A 283 3.64 -8.04 -0.86
CA PHE A 283 5.04 -7.87 -1.24
C PHE A 283 5.62 -9.11 -1.91
N VAL A 284 5.24 -10.32 -1.45
CA VAL A 284 5.55 -11.58 -2.17
C VAL A 284 5.05 -11.51 -3.62
N GLY A 285 3.79 -11.10 -3.82
CA GLY A 285 3.22 -10.89 -5.15
C GLY A 285 4.00 -9.86 -5.98
N ALA A 286 4.46 -8.77 -5.35
CA ALA A 286 5.27 -7.76 -5.99
C ALA A 286 6.67 -8.29 -6.38
N ILE A 287 7.29 -9.13 -5.56
CA ILE A 287 8.56 -9.82 -5.87
C ILE A 287 8.39 -10.77 -7.06
N ILE A 288 7.30 -11.52 -7.12
CA ILE A 288 6.95 -12.37 -8.28
C ILE A 288 6.88 -11.51 -9.55
N GLY A 289 6.33 -10.29 -9.47
CA GLY A 289 6.33 -9.30 -10.54
C GLY A 289 7.68 -8.61 -10.79
N GLY A 290 8.73 -8.96 -10.08
CA GLY A 290 10.09 -8.40 -10.20
C GLY A 290 10.22 -6.97 -9.65
N LEU A 291 9.24 -6.44 -8.91
CA LEU A 291 9.19 -5.08 -8.33
C LEU A 291 9.27 -3.92 -9.35
N VAL A 292 9.12 -4.21 -10.64
CA VAL A 292 9.27 -3.21 -11.73
C VAL A 292 8.06 -3.13 -12.66
N SER A 293 7.20 -4.16 -12.66
CA SER A 293 6.08 -4.29 -13.59
C SER A 293 4.75 -4.36 -12.85
N TYR A 294 3.87 -3.37 -13.05
CA TYR A 294 2.53 -3.37 -12.48
C TYR A 294 1.67 -4.57 -12.92
N PRO A 295 1.60 -4.93 -14.23
CA PRO A 295 0.84 -6.11 -14.64
C PRO A 295 1.38 -7.41 -14.05
N ALA A 296 2.70 -7.60 -14.02
CA ALA A 296 3.30 -8.79 -13.43
C ALA A 296 3.07 -8.87 -11.91
N THR A 297 3.10 -7.73 -11.21
CA THR A 297 2.73 -7.64 -9.79
C THR A 297 1.27 -8.04 -9.57
N ALA A 298 0.36 -7.60 -10.43
CA ALA A 298 -1.06 -7.98 -10.33
C ALA A 298 -1.24 -9.49 -10.48
N ILE A 299 -0.58 -10.10 -11.47
CA ILE A 299 -0.61 -11.56 -11.65
C ILE A 299 0.00 -12.27 -10.44
N GLY A 300 1.18 -11.85 -9.99
CA GLY A 300 1.83 -12.41 -8.80
C GLY A 300 0.97 -12.33 -7.54
N ALA A 301 0.31 -11.20 -7.32
CA ALA A 301 -0.57 -11.00 -6.18
C ALA A 301 -1.83 -11.89 -6.24
N LEU A 302 -2.42 -12.07 -7.43
CA LEU A 302 -3.52 -13.04 -7.63
C LEU A 302 -3.06 -14.47 -7.39
N MET A 303 -1.86 -14.85 -7.84
CA MET A 303 -1.29 -16.17 -7.56
C MET A 303 -1.10 -16.39 -6.06
N VAL A 304 -0.61 -15.40 -5.32
CA VAL A 304 -0.47 -15.47 -3.85
C VAL A 304 -1.82 -15.65 -3.18
N GLY A 305 -2.86 -14.92 -3.59
CA GLY A 305 -4.21 -15.08 -3.05
C GLY A 305 -4.79 -16.47 -3.31
N LEU A 306 -4.62 -17.02 -4.52
CA LEU A 306 -5.03 -18.38 -4.86
C LEU A 306 -4.25 -19.43 -4.06
N LEU A 307 -2.95 -19.24 -3.89
CA LEU A 307 -2.10 -20.13 -3.11
C LEU A 307 -2.55 -20.13 -1.64
N GLU A 308 -2.80 -18.96 -1.06
CA GLU A 308 -3.25 -18.82 0.32
C GLU A 308 -4.59 -19.51 0.55
N SER A 309 -5.59 -19.29 -0.31
CA SER A 309 -6.90 -19.90 -0.18
C SER A 309 -6.83 -21.43 -0.24
N ASN A 310 -6.06 -21.97 -1.22
CA ASN A 310 -5.89 -23.41 -1.35
C ASN A 310 -5.08 -24.00 -0.18
N SER A 311 -4.03 -23.34 0.28
CA SER A 311 -3.21 -23.80 1.41
C SER A 311 -3.99 -23.78 2.72
N SER A 312 -4.82 -22.77 2.92
CA SER A 312 -5.70 -22.65 4.09
C SER A 312 -6.73 -23.79 4.19
N PHE A 313 -7.15 -24.35 3.05
CA PHE A 313 -8.02 -25.52 3.00
C PHE A 313 -7.31 -26.81 3.42
N VAL A 314 -6.02 -26.94 3.09
CA VAL A 314 -5.21 -28.13 3.48
C VAL A 314 -4.88 -28.06 4.97
N ASP A 315 -4.29 -26.95 5.41
CA ASP A 315 -3.99 -26.67 6.82
C ASP A 315 -3.87 -25.15 7.02
N SER A 316 -4.78 -24.61 7.80
CA SER A 316 -4.82 -23.17 8.10
C SER A 316 -3.59 -22.68 8.87
N SER A 317 -2.90 -23.55 9.62
CA SER A 317 -1.69 -23.21 10.38
C SER A 317 -0.46 -23.09 9.47
N LEU A 318 -0.46 -23.77 8.32
CA LEU A 318 0.67 -23.79 7.38
C LEU A 318 0.51 -22.82 6.21
N LYS A 319 -0.60 -22.06 6.14
CA LYS A 319 -0.87 -21.17 5.01
C LYS A 319 0.25 -20.13 4.76
N GLU A 320 0.80 -19.56 5.84
CA GLU A 320 1.94 -18.63 5.73
C GLU A 320 3.21 -19.33 5.23
N VAL A 321 3.46 -20.56 5.67
CA VAL A 321 4.61 -21.35 5.22
C VAL A 321 4.54 -21.62 3.73
N PHE A 322 3.36 -21.97 3.19
CA PHE A 322 3.19 -22.16 1.75
C PHE A 322 3.36 -20.86 0.96
N VAL A 323 2.78 -19.76 1.43
CA VAL A 323 2.87 -18.45 0.75
C VAL A 323 4.31 -17.95 0.72
N PHE A 324 5.00 -17.93 1.86
CA PHE A 324 6.39 -17.44 1.92
C PHE A 324 7.39 -18.45 1.35
N GLY A 325 7.12 -19.74 1.52
CA GLY A 325 7.94 -20.81 0.95
C GLY A 325 7.94 -20.81 -0.58
N ALA A 326 6.87 -20.40 -1.22
CA ALA A 326 6.80 -20.25 -2.68
C ALA A 326 7.76 -19.18 -3.23
N LEU A 327 8.23 -18.23 -2.40
CA LEU A 327 9.23 -17.25 -2.82
C LEU A 327 10.55 -17.90 -3.26
N ILE A 328 11.01 -18.93 -2.56
CA ILE A 328 12.32 -19.54 -2.80
C ILE A 328 12.41 -20.11 -4.24
N PRO A 329 11.50 -21.01 -4.68
CA PRO A 329 11.57 -21.54 -6.04
C PRO A 329 11.34 -20.47 -7.11
N ILE A 330 10.51 -19.46 -6.83
CA ILE A 330 10.26 -18.37 -7.78
C ILE A 330 11.49 -17.48 -7.93
N LEU A 331 12.18 -17.13 -6.84
CA LEU A 331 13.41 -16.34 -6.91
C LEU A 331 14.54 -17.09 -7.59
N VAL A 332 14.67 -18.38 -7.32
CA VAL A 332 15.65 -19.25 -8.03
C VAL A 332 15.35 -19.28 -9.52
N TRP A 333 14.09 -19.50 -9.90
CA TRP A 333 13.70 -19.50 -11.32
C TRP A 333 13.95 -18.15 -12.00
N GLN A 334 13.63 -17.03 -11.33
CA GLN A 334 13.91 -15.68 -11.87
C GLN A 334 15.41 -15.41 -12.00
N SER A 335 16.23 -15.89 -11.05
CA SER A 335 17.69 -15.74 -11.10
C SER A 335 18.28 -16.50 -12.29
N ILE A 336 17.85 -17.73 -12.50
CA ILE A 336 18.31 -18.55 -13.66
C ILE A 336 17.94 -17.87 -14.99
N ARG A 337 16.69 -17.38 -15.13
CA ARG A 337 16.26 -16.69 -16.36
C ARG A 337 17.04 -15.40 -16.64
N LYS A 338 17.39 -14.65 -15.62
CA LYS A 338 18.18 -13.41 -15.81
C LYS A 338 19.61 -13.72 -16.19
N GLY A 339 20.22 -14.75 -15.59
CA GLY A 339 21.58 -15.19 -15.95
C GLY A 339 21.68 -15.64 -17.41
N SER A 340 20.70 -16.42 -17.89
CA SER A 340 20.70 -16.85 -19.31
C SER A 340 20.55 -15.69 -20.30
N VAL A 341 19.75 -14.67 -19.97
CA VAL A 341 19.60 -13.48 -20.84
C VAL A 341 20.86 -12.61 -20.85
N GLU A 342 21.55 -12.47 -19.72
CA GLU A 342 22.82 -11.74 -19.66
C GLU A 342 23.93 -12.47 -20.46
N GLU A 343 23.98 -13.81 -20.39
CA GLU A 343 24.91 -14.63 -21.19
C GLU A 343 24.60 -14.50 -22.69
N GLU A 344 23.35 -14.55 -23.13
CA GLU A 344 22.96 -14.37 -24.53
C GLU A 344 23.37 -12.98 -25.07
N ILE A 345 23.18 -11.92 -24.27
CA ILE A 345 23.56 -10.54 -24.66
C ILE A 345 25.10 -10.42 -24.78
N GLU A 346 25.86 -11.03 -23.84
CA GLU A 346 27.31 -11.02 -23.90
C GLU A 346 27.85 -11.80 -25.10
N GLU A 347 27.20 -12.91 -25.50
CA GLU A 347 27.55 -13.69 -26.69
C GLU A 347 27.27 -12.88 -27.97
N GLU A 348 26.08 -12.22 -28.09
CA GLU A 348 25.75 -11.40 -29.23
C GLU A 348 26.72 -10.19 -29.37
N GLU A 349 27.11 -9.56 -28.23
CA GLU A 349 28.10 -8.48 -28.24
C GLU A 349 29.52 -8.96 -28.66
N ARG A 350 29.89 -10.20 -28.32
CA ARG A 350 31.16 -10.80 -28.77
C ARG A 350 31.16 -11.15 -30.26
N GLU A 351 30.05 -11.72 -30.76
CA GLU A 351 29.89 -12.01 -32.17
C GLU A 351 29.84 -10.73 -33.04
N GLY A 352 29.19 -9.67 -32.55
CA GLY A 352 29.13 -8.39 -33.25
C GLY A 352 30.45 -7.60 -33.29
N ARG A 353 31.45 -8.01 -32.49
CA ARG A 353 32.81 -7.43 -32.47
C ARG A 353 33.87 -8.24 -33.26
N ALA A 354 33.53 -9.43 -33.73
CA ALA A 354 34.37 -10.27 -34.57
C ALA A 354 34.08 -10.05 -36.04
#